data_ebd9f8261b27ade28da528d070f9c243
#
_entry.id   ebd9f8261b27ade28da528d070f9c243
#
_cell.length_a   1.000
_cell.length_b   1.000
_cell.length_c   1.000
_cell.angle_alpha   90.00
_cell.angle_beta   90.00
_cell.angle_gamma   90.00
#
_symmetry.space_group_name_H-M   'P 1'
#
loop_
_entity.id
_entity.type
_entity.pdbx_description
1 polymer ?
#
loop_
_entity_poly.entity_id
_entity_poly.type
_entity_poly.pdbx_seq_one_letter_code
_entity_poly.pdbx_strand_id
1 'polypeptide(L)'
;ELWKAANCRNIIEYNKKFISRKLNPNKGHRFLPYIVLVIDEFADLIMTAGKEIETPIARLAQLARAIGIHLIVATQRPSVNVITGLIKANFPARVAFRVTSTTDSRTIMDAKGAEQLIGMGDMLISTGSDLTRLQCAFIDTPEVEKICDFIGSQRAYPQAHMLPEYEGEGEVIGT
;
A
#
# COMPACT_ATOMS: atom_id res chain seq x y z
N GLU A 1 -16.85 11.49 5.36
CA GLU A 1 -18.06 12.34 5.30
C GLU A 1 -18.68 12.37 3.91
N LEU A 2 -17.92 12.67 2.83
CA LEU A 2 -18.44 12.72 1.44
C LEU A 2 -19.19 11.46 1.01
N TRP A 3 -18.72 10.29 1.41
CA TRP A 3 -19.32 8.99 1.09
C TRP A 3 -20.69 8.81 1.74
N LYS A 4 -20.77 9.17 3.01
CA LYS A 4 -22.02 9.11 3.78
C LYS A 4 -23.05 10.05 3.17
N ALA A 5 -22.65 11.27 2.85
CA ALA A 5 -23.50 12.26 2.19
C ALA A 5 -23.95 11.80 0.79
N ALA A 6 -23.10 11.07 0.05
CA ALA A 6 -23.41 10.53 -1.26
C ALA A 6 -24.17 9.19 -1.23
N ASN A 7 -24.33 8.58 -0.05
CA ASN A 7 -24.91 7.25 0.12
C ASN A 7 -24.26 6.21 -0.83
N CYS A 8 -22.91 6.12 -0.75
CA CYS A 8 -22.09 5.23 -1.58
C CYS A 8 -21.29 4.27 -0.70
N ARG A 9 -21.04 3.04 -1.20
CA ARG A 9 -20.30 2.01 -0.48
C ARG A 9 -18.82 1.96 -0.85
N ASN A 10 -18.46 2.46 -2.02
CA ASN A 10 -17.09 2.40 -2.53
C ASN A 10 -16.81 3.54 -3.53
N ILE A 11 -15.52 3.72 -3.85
CA ILE A 11 -15.06 4.77 -4.76
C ILE A 11 -15.67 4.66 -6.16
N ILE A 12 -15.93 3.46 -6.65
CA ILE A 12 -16.48 3.22 -7.98
C ILE A 12 -17.90 3.79 -8.07
N GLU A 13 -18.74 3.45 -7.09
CA GLU A 13 -20.11 3.98 -7.02
C GLU A 13 -20.12 5.50 -6.88
N TYR A 14 -19.24 6.02 -6.01
CA TYR A 14 -19.13 7.46 -5.78
C TYR A 14 -18.73 8.20 -7.05
N ASN A 15 -17.64 7.78 -7.68
CA ASN A 15 -17.16 8.41 -8.91
C ASN A 15 -18.15 8.28 -10.05
N LYS A 16 -18.86 7.15 -10.17
CA LYS A 16 -19.93 6.97 -11.15
C LYS A 16 -21.06 7.96 -10.92
N LYS A 17 -21.50 8.19 -9.67
CA LYS A 17 -22.51 9.21 -9.33
C LYS A 17 -22.01 10.62 -9.65
N PHE A 18 -20.73 10.92 -9.35
CA PHE A 18 -20.14 12.22 -9.63
C PHE A 18 -20.09 12.49 -11.14
N ILE A 19 -19.56 11.56 -11.94
CA ILE A 19 -19.50 11.68 -13.40
C ILE A 19 -20.91 11.83 -14.00
N SER A 20 -21.90 11.12 -13.45
CA SER A 20 -23.31 11.22 -13.86
C SER A 20 -23.99 12.49 -13.36
N ARG A 21 -23.26 13.46 -12.78
CA ARG A 21 -23.77 14.73 -12.26
C ARG A 21 -24.87 14.61 -11.20
N LYS A 22 -24.88 13.48 -10.47
CA LYS A 22 -25.84 13.23 -9.38
C LYS A 22 -25.34 13.77 -8.03
N LEU A 23 -24.10 14.26 -7.96
CA LEU A 23 -23.50 14.84 -6.77
C LEU A 23 -23.19 16.31 -7.04
N ASN A 24 -23.53 17.18 -6.08
CA ASN A 24 -23.38 18.62 -6.24
C ASN A 24 -21.97 19.08 -5.81
N PRO A 25 -21.14 19.63 -6.73
CA PRO A 25 -19.81 20.14 -6.38
C PRO A 25 -19.84 21.26 -5.32
N ASN A 26 -20.90 22.08 -5.27
CA ASN A 26 -21.03 23.14 -4.26
C ASN A 26 -21.19 22.59 -2.83
N LYS A 27 -21.46 21.29 -2.68
CA LYS A 27 -21.47 20.58 -1.39
C LYS A 27 -20.14 19.86 -1.11
N GLY A 28 -19.05 20.24 -1.79
CA GLY A 28 -17.73 19.68 -1.62
C GLY A 28 -17.50 18.35 -2.37
N HIS A 29 -18.49 17.86 -3.14
CA HIS A 29 -18.29 16.65 -3.93
C HIS A 29 -17.34 16.93 -5.09
N ARG A 30 -16.38 16.01 -5.27
CA ARG A 30 -15.38 16.04 -6.34
C ARG A 30 -15.09 14.63 -6.80
N PHE A 31 -14.48 14.48 -7.96
CA PHE A 31 -13.93 13.19 -8.38
C PHE A 31 -12.82 12.78 -7.42
N LEU A 32 -12.86 11.55 -6.94
CA LEU A 32 -11.87 11.03 -6.01
C LEU A 32 -10.89 10.14 -6.76
N PRO A 33 -9.58 10.45 -6.75
CA PRO A 33 -8.56 9.60 -7.36
C PRO A 33 -8.34 8.33 -6.54
N TYR A 34 -7.82 7.28 -7.19
CA TYR A 34 -7.17 6.20 -6.48
C TYR A 34 -5.83 6.68 -5.94
N ILE A 35 -5.47 6.23 -4.77
CA ILE A 35 -4.17 6.53 -4.13
C ILE A 35 -3.44 5.21 -3.95
N VAL A 36 -2.19 5.15 -4.40
CA VAL A 36 -1.30 4.04 -4.12
C VAL A 36 -0.19 4.55 -3.21
N LEU A 37 -0.18 4.05 -1.99
CA LEU A 37 0.88 4.33 -1.02
C LEU A 37 1.93 3.24 -1.11
N VAL A 38 3.16 3.64 -1.43
CA VAL A 38 4.31 2.73 -1.50
C VAL A 38 5.26 3.05 -0.36
N ILE A 39 5.60 2.04 0.44
CA ILE A 39 6.61 2.08 1.48
C ILE A 39 7.68 1.07 1.07
N ASP A 40 8.83 1.54 0.64
CA ASP A 40 9.91 0.74 0.06
C ASP A 40 10.76 0.01 1.13
N GLU A 41 10.91 0.60 2.32
CA GLU A 41 11.57 -0.04 3.47
C GLU A 41 10.79 0.20 4.76
N PHE A 42 9.90 -0.73 5.07
CA PHE A 42 9.04 -0.63 6.24
C PHE A 42 9.79 -0.75 7.56
N ALA A 43 10.91 -1.49 7.57
CA ALA A 43 11.75 -1.59 8.76
C ALA A 43 12.29 -0.23 9.20
N ASP A 44 12.74 0.60 8.26
CA ASP A 44 13.24 1.94 8.59
C ASP A 44 12.14 2.84 9.15
N LEU A 45 10.92 2.71 8.61
CA LEU A 45 9.77 3.44 9.13
C LEU A 45 9.44 3.03 10.57
N ILE A 46 9.43 1.73 10.88
CA ILE A 46 9.23 1.21 12.24
C ILE A 46 10.36 1.65 13.18
N MET A 47 11.61 1.66 12.71
CA MET A 47 12.76 2.07 13.53
C MET A 47 12.74 3.57 13.83
N THR A 48 12.26 4.39 12.90
CA THR A 48 12.24 5.85 13.04
C THR A 48 11.02 6.35 13.81
N ALA A 49 9.84 5.86 13.46
CA ALA A 49 8.56 6.32 14.02
C ALA A 49 8.06 5.43 15.18
N GLY A 50 8.75 4.33 15.47
CA GLY A 50 8.35 3.38 16.51
C GLY A 50 7.19 2.47 16.10
N LYS A 51 6.83 1.55 17.00
CA LYS A 51 5.73 0.59 16.77
C LYS A 51 4.35 1.25 16.70
N GLU A 52 4.25 2.49 17.10
CA GLU A 52 2.98 3.25 17.08
C GLU A 52 2.42 3.41 15.66
N ILE A 53 3.28 3.37 14.64
CA ILE A 53 2.85 3.46 13.23
C ILE A 53 2.21 2.16 12.71
N GLU A 54 2.45 1.04 13.39
CA GLU A 54 1.92 -0.25 12.97
C GLU A 54 0.40 -0.28 12.95
N THR A 55 -0.24 0.25 13.98
CA THR A 55 -1.70 0.29 14.09
C THR A 55 -2.35 1.17 13.01
N PRO A 56 -1.90 2.41 12.75
CA PRO A 56 -2.38 3.20 11.63
C PRO A 56 -2.25 2.52 10.27
N ILE A 57 -1.11 1.88 9.99
CA ILE A 57 -0.87 1.16 8.72
C ILE A 57 -1.82 -0.04 8.59
N ALA A 58 -1.95 -0.85 9.63
CA ALA A 58 -2.86 -1.99 9.63
C ALA A 58 -4.32 -1.54 9.45
N ARG A 59 -4.72 -0.48 10.14
CA ARG A 59 -6.06 0.11 10.01
C ARG A 59 -6.30 0.66 8.61
N LEU A 60 -5.31 1.33 8.03
CA LEU A 60 -5.39 1.80 6.66
C LEU A 60 -5.55 0.64 5.68
N ALA A 61 -4.75 -0.43 5.81
CA ALA A 61 -4.87 -1.62 4.98
C ALA A 61 -6.26 -2.28 5.08
N GLN A 62 -6.84 -2.31 6.27
CA GLN A 62 -8.15 -2.89 6.52
C GLN A 62 -9.30 -2.08 5.90
N LEU A 63 -9.25 -0.76 6.01
CA LEU A 63 -10.39 0.13 5.68
C LEU A 63 -10.26 0.80 4.31
N ALA A 64 -9.05 0.98 3.82
CA ALA A 64 -8.79 1.87 2.70
C ALA A 64 -9.18 1.31 1.33
N ARG A 65 -9.30 -0.01 1.19
CA ARG A 65 -9.68 -0.65 -0.09
C ARG A 65 -10.97 -0.09 -0.68
N ALA A 66 -11.99 0.07 0.14
CA ALA A 66 -13.29 0.56 -0.33
C ALA A 66 -13.21 2.01 -0.81
N ILE A 67 -12.35 2.81 -0.21
CA ILE A 67 -12.16 4.23 -0.56
C ILE A 67 -11.09 4.45 -1.64
N GLY A 68 -10.53 3.39 -2.20
CA GLY A 68 -9.59 3.47 -3.32
C GLY A 68 -8.16 3.78 -2.92
N ILE A 69 -7.76 3.47 -1.69
CA ILE A 69 -6.37 3.54 -1.26
C ILE A 69 -5.79 2.14 -1.22
N HIS A 70 -4.68 1.94 -1.90
CA HIS A 70 -3.94 0.68 -1.98
C HIS A 70 -2.57 0.86 -1.36
N LEU A 71 -2.11 -0.15 -0.64
CA LEU A 71 -0.81 -0.13 0.04
C LEU A 71 0.10 -1.19 -0.58
N ILE A 72 1.34 -0.78 -0.86
CA ILE A 72 2.45 -1.66 -1.18
C ILE A 72 3.50 -1.41 -0.11
N VAL A 73 3.74 -2.43 0.70
CA VAL A 73 4.70 -2.36 1.81
C VAL A 73 5.80 -3.37 1.56
N ALA A 74 7.02 -2.89 1.44
CA ALA A 74 8.20 -3.71 1.21
C ALA A 74 9.22 -3.55 2.34
N THR A 75 10.08 -4.53 2.51
CA THR A 75 11.22 -4.47 3.40
C THR A 75 12.31 -5.45 2.96
N GLN A 76 13.55 -5.07 3.14
CA GLN A 76 14.72 -5.93 2.99
C GLN A 76 15.13 -6.61 4.31
N ARG A 77 14.41 -6.30 5.40
CA ARG A 77 14.67 -6.81 6.76
C ARG A 77 13.47 -7.57 7.29
N PRO A 78 13.22 -8.79 6.80
CA PRO A 78 12.03 -9.57 7.15
C PRO A 78 12.13 -10.19 8.56
N SER A 79 12.11 -9.36 9.58
CA SER A 79 12.11 -9.80 10.97
C SER A 79 10.71 -9.85 11.56
N VAL A 80 10.50 -10.64 12.59
CA VAL A 80 9.21 -10.72 13.30
C VAL A 80 8.82 -9.42 14.00
N ASN A 81 9.79 -8.53 14.24
CA ASN A 81 9.54 -7.19 14.81
C ASN A 81 9.03 -6.19 13.76
N VAL A 82 9.22 -6.47 12.48
CA VAL A 82 8.80 -5.64 11.35
C VAL A 82 7.54 -6.24 10.72
N ILE A 83 7.57 -7.54 10.42
CA ILE A 83 6.44 -8.27 9.83
C ILE A 83 5.69 -8.99 10.95
N THR A 84 4.94 -8.23 11.71
CA THR A 84 4.19 -8.72 12.88
C THR A 84 2.93 -9.49 12.47
N GLY A 85 2.31 -10.16 13.45
CA GLY A 85 1.01 -10.80 13.23
C GLY A 85 -0.08 -9.81 12.82
N LEU A 86 -0.05 -8.58 13.34
CA LEU A 86 -1.00 -7.53 12.97
C LEU A 86 -0.84 -7.10 11.51
N ILE A 87 0.39 -6.91 11.05
CA ILE A 87 0.68 -6.60 9.64
C ILE A 87 0.23 -7.75 8.76
N LYS A 88 0.63 -9.00 9.05
CA LYS A 88 0.25 -10.17 8.25
C LYS A 88 -1.25 -10.38 8.13
N ALA A 89 -2.00 -10.14 9.21
CA ALA A 89 -3.45 -10.27 9.22
C ALA A 89 -4.16 -9.29 8.26
N ASN A 90 -3.56 -8.12 8.01
CA ASN A 90 -4.14 -7.07 7.18
C ASN A 90 -3.54 -7.02 5.76
N PHE A 91 -2.49 -7.79 5.49
CA PHE A 91 -1.85 -7.93 4.18
C PHE A 91 -1.95 -9.38 3.70
N PRO A 92 -3.10 -9.78 3.14
CA PRO A 92 -3.32 -11.17 2.70
C PRO A 92 -2.54 -11.52 1.44
N ALA A 93 -2.26 -10.55 0.57
CA ALA A 93 -1.40 -10.75 -0.59
C ALA A 93 0.05 -10.49 -0.18
N ARG A 94 0.91 -11.49 -0.36
CA ARG A 94 2.32 -11.42 0.01
C ARG A 94 3.20 -11.92 -1.12
N VAL A 95 4.34 -11.26 -1.26
CA VAL A 95 5.37 -11.63 -2.24
C VAL A 95 6.69 -11.77 -1.49
N ALA A 96 7.42 -12.84 -1.76
CA ALA A 96 8.78 -12.99 -1.31
C ALA A 96 9.69 -13.28 -2.49
N PHE A 97 10.73 -12.48 -2.63
CA PHE A 97 11.90 -12.81 -3.43
C PHE A 97 12.86 -13.67 -2.60
N ARG A 98 14.01 -14.03 -3.18
CA ARG A 98 14.99 -14.87 -2.49
C ARG A 98 15.40 -14.25 -1.16
N VAL A 99 15.33 -15.04 -0.10
CA VAL A 99 15.84 -14.71 1.23
C VAL A 99 16.99 -15.65 1.60
N THR A 100 17.73 -15.32 2.66
CA THR A 100 18.92 -16.10 3.07
C THR A 100 18.59 -17.25 4.01
N SER A 101 17.43 -17.20 4.69
CA SER A 101 17.09 -18.22 5.69
C SER A 101 15.63 -18.69 5.58
N THR A 102 15.41 -19.93 6.04
CA THR A 102 14.05 -20.48 6.21
C THR A 102 13.23 -19.67 7.22
N THR A 103 13.87 -19.04 8.19
CA THR A 103 13.21 -18.19 9.18
C THR A 103 12.59 -16.96 8.50
N ASP A 104 13.35 -16.32 7.61
CA ASP A 104 12.86 -15.16 6.84
C ASP A 104 11.68 -15.55 5.94
N SER A 105 11.80 -16.72 5.26
CA SER A 105 10.71 -17.26 4.46
C SER A 105 9.43 -17.43 5.28
N ARG A 106 9.53 -18.03 6.45
CA ARG A 106 8.37 -18.20 7.35
C ARG A 106 7.83 -16.88 7.88
N THR A 107 8.71 -15.93 8.16
CA THR A 107 8.30 -14.61 8.63
C THR A 107 7.41 -13.91 7.61
N ILE A 108 7.74 -13.98 6.32
CA ILE A 108 6.98 -13.35 5.24
C ILE A 108 5.76 -14.19 4.86
N MET A 109 5.99 -15.46 4.55
CA MET A 109 5.02 -16.32 3.83
C MET A 109 4.26 -17.29 4.73
N ASP A 110 4.62 -17.40 6.02
CA ASP A 110 4.19 -18.47 6.93
C ASP A 110 4.58 -19.89 6.45
N ALA A 111 5.42 -19.97 5.42
CA ALA A 111 5.88 -21.20 4.78
C ALA A 111 7.37 -21.13 4.45
N LYS A 112 7.98 -22.30 4.20
CA LYS A 112 9.32 -22.41 3.63
C LYS A 112 9.26 -22.22 2.12
N GLY A 113 10.41 -21.94 1.50
CA GLY A 113 10.60 -21.97 0.05
C GLY A 113 11.24 -20.72 -0.53
N ALA A 114 11.11 -19.56 0.10
CA ALA A 114 11.75 -18.34 -0.41
C ALA A 114 13.29 -18.40 -0.32
N GLU A 115 13.84 -19.19 0.60
CA GLU A 115 15.29 -19.47 0.69
C GLU A 115 15.81 -20.34 -0.46
N GLN A 116 14.93 -21.01 -1.18
CA GLN A 116 15.27 -21.90 -2.31
C GLN A 116 15.12 -21.20 -3.66
N LEU A 117 14.70 -19.95 -3.67
CA LEU A 117 14.57 -19.17 -4.89
C LEU A 117 15.92 -18.86 -5.51
N ILE A 118 15.98 -18.80 -6.82
CA ILE A 118 17.23 -18.59 -7.57
C ILE A 118 17.69 -17.13 -7.51
N GLY A 119 16.74 -16.19 -7.38
CA GLY A 119 16.98 -14.75 -7.53
C GLY A 119 16.56 -14.28 -8.93
N MET A 120 16.97 -13.06 -9.32
CA MET A 120 16.71 -12.49 -10.65
C MET A 120 15.22 -12.46 -11.02
N GLY A 121 14.34 -12.20 -10.05
CA GLY A 121 12.90 -12.16 -10.26
C GLY A 121 12.14 -13.46 -9.99
N ASP A 122 12.83 -14.53 -9.59
CA ASP A 122 12.19 -15.74 -9.08
C ASP A 122 11.53 -15.44 -7.73
N MET A 123 10.24 -15.66 -7.60
CA MET A 123 9.47 -15.25 -6.42
C MET A 123 8.39 -16.25 -6.01
N LEU A 124 8.01 -16.15 -4.76
CA LEU A 124 6.78 -16.75 -4.23
C LEU A 124 5.71 -15.68 -4.07
N ILE A 125 4.48 -15.99 -4.45
CA ILE A 125 3.32 -15.16 -4.20
C ILE A 125 2.25 -15.97 -3.46
N SER A 126 1.64 -15.35 -2.45
CA SER A 126 0.47 -15.87 -1.75
C SER A 126 -0.64 -14.84 -1.79
N THR A 127 -1.85 -15.30 -2.09
CA THR A 127 -3.07 -14.48 -2.08
C THR A 127 -4.13 -15.04 -1.13
N GLY A 128 -3.67 -15.57 0.00
CA GLY A 128 -4.49 -16.25 1.01
C GLY A 128 -3.93 -17.63 1.34
N SER A 129 -4.59 -18.70 0.96
CA SER A 129 -4.17 -20.08 1.24
C SER A 129 -3.16 -20.65 0.24
N ASP A 130 -3.13 -20.11 -0.97
CA ASP A 130 -2.33 -20.69 -2.05
C ASP A 130 -0.98 -20.00 -2.16
N LEU A 131 0.07 -20.83 -2.29
CA LEU A 131 1.44 -20.40 -2.50
C LEU A 131 1.87 -20.80 -3.92
N THR A 132 2.16 -19.81 -4.74
CA THR A 132 2.58 -20.00 -6.13
C THR A 132 4.00 -19.49 -6.31
N ARG A 133 4.86 -20.30 -6.97
CA ARG A 133 6.18 -19.85 -7.44
C ARG A 133 6.07 -19.42 -8.89
N LEU A 134 6.65 -18.28 -9.20
CA LEU A 134 6.70 -17.79 -10.57
C LEU A 134 7.97 -16.98 -10.83
N GLN A 135 8.35 -16.91 -12.10
CA GLN A 135 9.46 -16.09 -12.56
C GLN A 135 8.92 -14.75 -13.06
N CYS A 136 9.30 -13.67 -12.39
CA CYS A 136 9.10 -12.31 -12.88
C CYS A 136 10.13 -11.96 -13.96
N ALA A 137 9.79 -10.99 -14.78
CA ALA A 137 10.80 -10.27 -15.57
C ALA A 137 11.79 -9.59 -14.61
N PHE A 138 13.07 -9.73 -14.90
CA PHE A 138 14.11 -8.99 -14.20
C PHE A 138 14.16 -7.57 -14.73
N ILE A 139 14.13 -6.59 -13.84
CA ILE A 139 14.25 -5.17 -14.16
C ILE A 139 15.44 -4.63 -13.37
N ASP A 140 16.37 -3.99 -14.08
CA ASP A 140 17.54 -3.35 -13.50
C ASP A 140 17.51 -1.83 -13.72
N THR A 141 18.47 -1.13 -13.18
CA THR A 141 18.57 0.34 -13.22
C THR A 141 18.34 0.95 -14.60
N PRO A 142 18.94 0.44 -15.71
CA PRO A 142 18.72 1.03 -17.02
C PRO A 142 17.27 0.98 -17.52
N GLU A 143 16.52 -0.07 -17.16
CA GLU A 143 15.10 -0.18 -17.50
C GLU A 143 14.25 0.76 -16.63
N VAL A 144 14.59 0.88 -15.34
CA VAL A 144 13.93 1.81 -14.42
C VAL A 144 14.10 3.25 -14.90
N GLU A 145 15.32 3.64 -15.29
CA GLU A 145 15.60 4.98 -15.82
C GLU A 145 14.76 5.28 -17.07
N LYS A 146 14.70 4.36 -18.05
CA LYS A 146 13.88 4.52 -19.25
C LYS A 146 12.39 4.68 -18.92
N ILE A 147 11.88 3.94 -17.96
CA ILE A 147 10.48 4.04 -17.54
C ILE A 147 10.22 5.38 -16.85
N CYS A 148 11.13 5.82 -15.99
CA CYS A 148 11.04 7.11 -15.31
C CYS A 148 11.08 8.27 -16.30
N ASP A 149 11.99 8.22 -17.28
CA ASP A 149 12.09 9.23 -18.34
C ASP A 149 10.82 9.26 -19.20
N PHE A 150 10.28 8.09 -19.54
CA PHE A 150 9.02 8.00 -20.28
C PHE A 150 7.86 8.60 -19.51
N ILE A 151 7.75 8.30 -18.22
CA ILE A 151 6.70 8.88 -17.34
C ILE A 151 6.90 10.39 -17.23
N GLY A 152 8.13 10.84 -16.98
CA GLY A 152 8.48 12.25 -16.79
C GLY A 152 8.29 13.10 -18.05
N SER A 153 8.40 12.50 -19.25
CA SER A 153 8.17 13.19 -20.53
C SER A 153 6.69 13.45 -20.85
N GLN A 154 5.77 12.81 -20.11
CA GLN A 154 4.34 12.98 -20.35
C GLN A 154 3.81 14.25 -19.70
N ARG A 155 2.69 14.75 -20.26
CA ARG A 155 1.98 15.88 -19.67
C ARG A 155 1.45 15.51 -18.30
N ALA A 156 1.91 16.19 -17.26
CA ALA A 156 1.50 16.00 -15.88
C ALA A 156 0.69 17.19 -15.35
N TYR A 157 0.16 17.04 -14.15
CA TYR A 157 -0.40 18.18 -13.41
C TYR A 157 0.72 19.13 -13.00
N PRO A 158 0.44 20.46 -12.93
CA PRO A 158 1.47 21.43 -12.56
C PRO A 158 2.00 21.29 -11.13
N GLN A 159 1.21 20.66 -10.27
CA GLN A 159 1.55 20.43 -8.86
C GLN A 159 1.15 19.02 -8.41
N ALA A 160 1.83 18.51 -7.39
CA ALA A 160 1.44 17.27 -6.74
C ALA A 160 0.04 17.40 -6.12
N HIS A 161 -0.70 16.28 -6.06
CA HIS A 161 -1.97 16.24 -5.34
C HIS A 161 -1.74 16.44 -3.85
N MET A 162 -2.16 17.58 -3.31
CA MET A 162 -2.03 17.87 -1.89
C MET A 162 -3.09 17.08 -1.11
N LEU A 163 -2.64 16.28 -0.17
CA LEU A 163 -3.51 15.65 0.82
C LEU A 163 -3.86 16.67 1.91
N PRO A 164 -5.04 16.52 2.55
CA PRO A 164 -5.35 17.32 3.73
C PRO A 164 -4.27 17.18 4.80
N GLU A 165 -3.89 18.28 5.41
CA GLU A 165 -2.98 18.24 6.55
C GLU A 165 -3.66 17.51 7.72
N TYR A 166 -2.88 16.73 8.47
CA TYR A 166 -3.34 16.11 9.70
C TYR A 166 -3.34 17.19 10.79
N GLU A 167 -4.52 17.71 11.07
CA GLU A 167 -4.75 18.46 12.31
C GLU A 167 -4.84 17.41 13.41
N GLY A 168 -3.75 17.21 14.18
CA GLY A 168 -3.74 16.29 15.31
C GLY A 168 -4.99 16.50 16.17
N GLU A 169 -5.49 15.46 16.83
CA GLU A 169 -6.58 15.59 17.81
C GLU A 169 -6.13 16.66 18.81
N GLY A 170 -6.65 17.89 18.63
CA GLY A 170 -6.38 18.98 19.54
C GLY A 170 -6.79 18.52 20.94
N GLU A 171 -5.88 18.63 21.90
CA GLU A 171 -6.25 18.57 23.30
C GLU A 171 -7.44 19.52 23.48
N VAL A 172 -8.60 18.96 23.76
CA VAL A 172 -9.76 19.75 24.25
C VAL A 172 -9.29 20.27 25.62
N ILE A 173 -8.67 21.44 25.60
CA ILE A 173 -8.43 22.20 26.83
C ILE A 173 -9.81 22.57 27.33
N GLY A 174 -10.30 21.74 28.27
CA GLY A 174 -11.52 22.02 28.99
C GLY A 174 -11.40 23.34 29.76
N THR A 175 -12.23 24.27 29.41
CA THR A 175 -12.58 25.41 30.26
C THR A 175 -13.88 25.11 30.99
#